data_e3a691248047924b53c2eb7db584747e
#
_entry.id   e3a691248047924b53c2eb7db584747e
#
_cell.length_a   1.000
_cell.length_b   1.000
_cell.length_c   1.000
_cell.angle_alpha   90.00
_cell.angle_beta   90.00
_cell.angle_gamma   90.00
#
_symmetry.space_group_name_H-M   'P 1'
#
loop_
_entity.id
_entity.type
_entity.pdbx_description
1 polymer ?
#
loop_
_entity_poly.entity_id
_entity_poly.type
_entity_poly.pdbx_seq_one_letter_code
_entity_poly.pdbx_strand_id
1 'polypeptide(L)'
;MTEPASDHQFRHPLGPGPERGRGIAVGEHVRWYRLFSPMAPMGGVNIWALRDGDGWAIIDTGFADPDTTAQWRVILDGLGAPVTRIVCTHFHPDHIGQVGMLQAKFDAPLFMTATEWHFARRLAAPPAEGGGSYEALLRRCGLDGALLQSLAAGRSGGFTTGLPERCAFIAAGETLRIGALDWKIEIGAGHSPAPAILTSDTAGLALVGDQLLMRITPHVGIDPDDPDGDPLGTYLDYLSAARTMPSGLLALPGHGPAFREPGLRAMEIAEHHRRSLEAILPALRTPRLVSEMLVPLFGRVPAGMGIVLAVTEALAHLNRLVVEGAATRSIGDDGRYRFAAI
;
A
#
# COMPACT_ATOMS: atom_id res chain seq x y z
N MET A 1 -11.13 -8.21 -11.94
CA MET A 1 -10.14 -9.24 -11.55
C MET A 1 -9.16 -9.30 -12.68
N THR A 2 -7.97 -8.75 -12.45
CA THR A 2 -6.84 -8.98 -13.32
C THR A 2 -6.55 -10.48 -13.29
N GLU A 3 -6.37 -11.11 -14.45
CA GLU A 3 -5.78 -12.44 -14.49
C GLU A 3 -4.49 -12.41 -13.68
N PRO A 4 -4.30 -13.34 -12.71
CA PRO A 4 -3.05 -13.39 -11.98
C PRO A 4 -1.93 -13.60 -13.00
N ALA A 5 -0.85 -12.80 -12.89
CA ALA A 5 0.37 -13.06 -13.63
C ALA A 5 0.69 -14.55 -13.50
N SER A 6 1.00 -15.23 -14.59
CA SER A 6 1.22 -16.68 -14.55
C SER A 6 2.32 -16.98 -13.53
N ASP A 7 2.05 -17.78 -12.51
CA ASP A 7 2.98 -18.16 -11.44
C ASP A 7 4.31 -18.75 -11.98
N HIS A 8 4.36 -19.13 -13.26
CA HIS A 8 5.52 -19.72 -13.93
C HIS A 8 6.63 -18.71 -14.27
N GLN A 9 6.31 -17.42 -14.36
CA GLN A 9 7.25 -16.37 -14.75
C GLN A 9 8.06 -15.85 -13.55
N PHE A 10 7.50 -15.89 -12.35
CA PHE A 10 8.13 -15.43 -11.12
C PHE A 10 8.50 -16.60 -10.22
N ARG A 11 9.77 -16.72 -9.88
CA ARG A 11 10.21 -17.73 -8.92
C ARG A 11 9.78 -17.37 -7.51
N HIS A 12 9.06 -18.29 -6.85
CA HIS A 12 8.66 -18.21 -5.44
C HIS A 12 9.56 -19.08 -4.57
N PRO A 13 10.78 -18.66 -4.23
CA PRO A 13 11.73 -19.54 -3.56
C PRO A 13 11.28 -19.92 -2.13
N LEU A 14 10.35 -19.18 -1.55
CA LEU A 14 9.88 -19.37 -0.17
C LEU A 14 8.44 -19.93 -0.10
N GLY A 15 7.87 -20.33 -1.24
CA GLY A 15 6.50 -20.83 -1.30
C GLY A 15 5.42 -19.75 -1.06
N PRO A 16 4.20 -20.17 -0.69
CA PRO A 16 3.04 -19.28 -0.59
C PRO A 16 3.09 -18.32 0.60
N GLY A 17 3.97 -18.56 1.55
CA GLY A 17 4.17 -17.75 2.76
C GLY A 17 3.84 -18.48 4.06
N PRO A 18 4.14 -17.81 5.20
CA PRO A 18 3.99 -18.43 6.51
C PRO A 18 2.53 -18.65 6.90
N GLU A 19 2.31 -19.72 7.66
CA GLU A 19 1.07 -19.95 8.39
C GLU A 19 0.96 -18.97 9.57
N ARG A 20 -0.27 -18.84 10.10
CA ARG A 20 -0.55 -17.99 11.27
C ARG A 20 0.39 -18.32 12.45
N GLY A 21 1.06 -17.29 12.97
CA GLY A 21 1.95 -17.39 14.12
C GLY A 21 3.29 -18.10 13.85
N ARG A 22 3.54 -18.59 12.65
CA ARG A 22 4.81 -19.23 12.28
C ARG A 22 5.67 -18.31 11.43
N GLY A 23 6.97 -18.31 11.67
CA GLY A 23 7.95 -17.56 10.87
C GLY A 23 8.69 -18.47 9.89
N ILE A 24 8.98 -17.95 8.71
CA ILE A 24 9.87 -18.57 7.72
C ILE A 24 11.20 -17.81 7.73
N ALA A 25 12.34 -18.51 7.83
CA ALA A 25 13.65 -17.89 7.72
C ALA A 25 13.91 -17.47 6.26
N VAL A 26 14.36 -16.24 6.07
CA VAL A 26 14.80 -15.68 4.78
C VAL A 26 16.29 -15.37 4.91
N GLY A 27 17.11 -16.40 4.65
CA GLY A 27 18.52 -16.35 5.00
C GLY A 27 18.76 -16.32 6.51
N GLU A 28 19.91 -15.77 6.93
CA GLU A 28 20.35 -15.78 8.32
C GLU A 28 19.73 -14.64 9.15
N HIS A 29 19.46 -13.51 8.52
CA HIS A 29 19.17 -12.26 9.21
C HIS A 29 17.70 -11.84 9.16
N VAL A 30 16.83 -12.50 8.39
CA VAL A 30 15.44 -12.08 8.17
C VAL A 30 14.49 -13.24 8.47
N ARG A 31 13.37 -12.93 9.13
CA ARG A 31 12.24 -13.83 9.32
C ARG A 31 11.00 -13.21 8.71
N TRP A 32 10.24 -13.99 7.99
CA TRP A 32 8.97 -13.63 7.38
C TRP A 32 7.81 -14.16 8.22
N TYR A 33 6.95 -13.26 8.67
CA TYR A 33 5.66 -13.58 9.28
C TYR A 33 4.52 -13.03 8.42
N ARG A 34 3.32 -13.55 8.63
CA ARG A 34 2.11 -12.99 8.03
C ARG A 34 1.06 -12.82 9.10
N LEU A 35 0.49 -11.62 9.18
CA LEU A 35 -0.64 -11.28 10.05
C LEU A 35 -1.92 -11.37 9.24
N PHE A 36 -2.86 -12.16 9.72
CA PHE A 36 -4.17 -12.34 9.10
C PHE A 36 -5.18 -11.46 9.82
N SER A 37 -6.01 -10.75 9.07
CA SER A 37 -7.08 -9.90 9.59
C SER A 37 -8.34 -10.10 8.77
N PRO A 38 -9.53 -10.10 9.40
CA PRO A 38 -10.80 -10.06 8.66
C PRO A 38 -10.93 -8.80 7.78
N MET A 39 -10.16 -7.76 8.10
CA MET A 39 -10.10 -6.51 7.34
C MET A 39 -9.19 -6.60 6.11
N ALA A 40 -8.35 -7.63 6.00
CA ALA A 40 -7.40 -7.80 4.91
C ALA A 40 -8.02 -8.55 3.73
N PRO A 41 -8.46 -7.88 2.65
CA PRO A 41 -9.08 -8.56 1.51
C PRO A 41 -8.12 -9.46 0.72
N MET A 42 -6.80 -9.35 1.00
CA MET A 42 -5.71 -10.00 0.25
C MET A 42 -5.02 -11.13 1.03
N GLY A 43 -5.65 -11.68 2.07
CA GLY A 43 -5.12 -12.83 2.79
C GLY A 43 -4.01 -12.53 3.79
N GLY A 44 -3.89 -11.27 4.24
CA GLY A 44 -2.98 -10.85 5.31
C GLY A 44 -1.83 -9.95 4.84
N VAL A 45 -1.14 -9.39 5.83
CA VAL A 45 0.00 -8.47 5.68
C VAL A 45 1.28 -9.20 6.08
N ASN A 46 2.32 -9.07 5.29
CA ASN A 46 3.63 -9.59 5.60
C ASN A 46 4.36 -8.68 6.60
N ILE A 47 4.97 -9.30 7.57
CA ILE A 47 5.85 -8.66 8.54
C ILE A 47 7.24 -9.24 8.38
N TRP A 48 8.24 -8.37 8.28
CA TRP A 48 9.61 -8.80 8.17
C TRP A 48 10.36 -8.43 9.45
N ALA A 49 10.83 -9.44 10.19
CA ALA A 49 11.65 -9.26 11.37
C ALA A 49 13.14 -9.41 10.97
N LEU A 50 13.92 -8.36 11.14
CA LEU A 50 15.33 -8.30 10.81
C LEU A 50 16.15 -8.41 12.08
N ARG A 51 17.17 -9.28 12.11
CA ARG A 51 18.05 -9.40 13.26
C ARG A 51 18.77 -8.06 13.49
N ASP A 52 18.70 -7.54 14.72
CA ASP A 52 19.27 -6.26 15.09
C ASP A 52 19.94 -6.35 16.49
N GLY A 53 21.21 -6.71 16.50
CA GLY A 53 21.93 -7.05 17.73
C GLY A 53 21.30 -8.23 18.45
N ASP A 54 20.96 -8.05 19.72
CA ASP A 54 20.31 -9.09 20.54
C ASP A 54 18.78 -9.11 20.37
N GLY A 55 18.23 -8.28 19.47
CA GLY A 55 16.80 -8.15 19.22
C GLY A 55 16.41 -8.21 17.75
N TRP A 56 15.27 -7.58 17.44
CA TRP A 56 14.67 -7.58 16.11
C TRP A 56 14.17 -6.18 15.72
N ALA A 57 14.56 -5.72 14.56
CA ALA A 57 13.86 -4.63 13.89
C ALA A 57 12.62 -5.19 13.17
N ILE A 58 11.48 -4.55 13.34
CA ILE A 58 10.22 -4.97 12.74
C ILE A 58 9.87 -4.03 11.58
N ILE A 59 9.60 -4.61 10.41
CA ILE A 59 9.13 -3.88 9.23
C ILE A 59 7.64 -4.13 9.08
N ASP A 60 6.85 -3.05 9.17
CA ASP A 60 5.39 -3.01 9.18
C ASP A 60 4.75 -3.74 10.38
N THR A 61 3.47 -3.49 10.68
CA THR A 61 2.92 -3.92 11.96
C THR A 61 1.53 -4.57 11.90
N GLY A 62 0.84 -4.56 10.76
CA GLY A 62 -0.51 -5.12 10.64
C GLY A 62 -1.61 -4.14 11.07
N PHE A 63 -2.87 -4.55 10.91
CA PHE A 63 -4.06 -3.78 11.29
C PHE A 63 -4.21 -3.60 12.80
N ALA A 64 -4.87 -2.51 13.22
CA ALA A 64 -5.25 -2.23 14.62
C ALA A 64 -6.51 -3.00 15.04
N ASP A 65 -6.48 -4.33 14.97
CA ASP A 65 -7.59 -5.17 15.39
C ASP A 65 -7.17 -6.21 16.45
N PRO A 66 -8.13 -6.75 17.25
CA PRO A 66 -7.82 -7.70 18.32
C PRO A 66 -7.17 -9.00 17.84
N ASP A 67 -7.52 -9.49 16.64
CA ASP A 67 -6.96 -10.72 16.09
C ASP A 67 -5.48 -10.53 15.71
N THR A 68 -5.15 -9.41 15.07
CA THR A 68 -3.77 -9.00 14.80
C THR A 68 -2.95 -8.83 16.08
N THR A 69 -3.54 -8.21 17.12
CA THR A 69 -2.89 -8.08 18.43
C THR A 69 -2.61 -9.46 19.07
N ALA A 70 -3.55 -10.40 18.95
CA ALA A 70 -3.35 -11.76 19.47
C ALA A 70 -2.23 -12.52 18.73
N GLN A 71 -2.14 -12.36 17.41
CA GLN A 71 -1.07 -12.95 16.60
C GLN A 71 0.29 -12.38 16.96
N TRP A 72 0.38 -11.08 17.23
CA TRP A 72 1.63 -10.46 17.68
C TRP A 72 2.16 -11.09 18.98
N ARG A 73 1.30 -11.47 19.93
CA ARG A 73 1.75 -12.15 21.17
C ARG A 73 2.49 -13.44 20.83
N VAL A 74 1.94 -14.26 19.94
CA VAL A 74 2.56 -15.51 19.49
C VAL A 74 3.88 -15.27 18.76
N ILE A 75 3.91 -14.25 17.88
CA ILE A 75 5.12 -13.89 17.10
C ILE A 75 6.23 -13.44 18.06
N LEU A 76 5.93 -12.56 19.01
CA LEU A 76 6.90 -12.02 19.96
C LEU A 76 7.46 -13.12 20.88
N ASP A 77 6.63 -14.04 21.33
CA ASP A 77 7.07 -15.22 22.10
C ASP A 77 8.02 -16.09 21.24
N GLY A 78 7.70 -16.29 19.97
CA GLY A 78 8.53 -17.06 19.02
C GLY A 78 9.82 -16.36 18.60
N LEU A 79 9.87 -15.02 18.63
CA LEU A 79 11.10 -14.25 18.41
C LEU A 79 12.08 -14.38 19.57
N GLY A 80 11.58 -14.51 20.81
CA GLY A 80 12.37 -14.77 22.02
C GLY A 80 13.37 -13.65 22.37
N ALA A 81 13.19 -12.43 21.79
CA ALA A 81 14.07 -11.30 21.96
C ALA A 81 13.29 -9.99 21.76
N PRO A 82 13.75 -8.85 22.29
CA PRO A 82 13.02 -7.59 22.22
C PRO A 82 12.94 -7.02 20.80
N VAL A 83 11.92 -6.18 20.55
CA VAL A 83 11.89 -5.31 19.40
C VAL A 83 12.77 -4.09 19.66
N THR A 84 13.76 -3.86 18.81
CA THR A 84 14.74 -2.76 18.95
C THR A 84 14.31 -1.50 18.23
N ARG A 85 13.56 -1.65 17.15
CA ARG A 85 12.99 -0.57 16.35
C ARG A 85 11.83 -1.07 15.48
N ILE A 86 11.02 -0.12 15.04
CA ILE A 86 9.92 -0.34 14.10
C ILE A 86 10.20 0.51 12.86
N VAL A 87 10.11 -0.06 11.68
CA VAL A 87 10.18 0.66 10.41
C VAL A 87 8.86 0.44 9.69
N CYS A 88 8.08 1.48 9.44
CA CYS A 88 6.89 1.37 8.61
C CYS A 88 7.19 1.87 7.22
N THR A 89 6.88 1.03 6.23
CA THR A 89 7.12 1.35 4.82
C THR A 89 6.27 2.52 4.38
N HIS A 90 4.99 2.56 4.80
CA HIS A 90 4.06 3.62 4.48
C HIS A 90 2.91 3.69 5.50
N PHE A 91 2.01 4.68 5.34
CA PHE A 91 1.01 5.07 6.35
C PHE A 91 -0.27 4.21 6.37
N HIS A 92 -0.48 3.29 5.45
CA HIS A 92 -1.73 2.53 5.38
C HIS A 92 -2.02 1.75 6.67
N PRO A 93 -3.32 1.56 7.03
CA PRO A 93 -3.71 0.98 8.32
C PRO A 93 -3.14 -0.40 8.61
N ASP A 94 -2.93 -1.20 7.58
CA ASP A 94 -2.37 -2.54 7.67
C ASP A 94 -0.84 -2.58 7.82
N HIS A 95 -0.18 -1.43 7.73
CA HIS A 95 1.25 -1.29 7.95
C HIS A 95 1.58 -0.58 9.27
N ILE A 96 0.75 0.38 9.69
CA ILE A 96 1.01 1.15 10.92
C ILE A 96 0.12 0.76 12.11
N GLY A 97 -0.85 -0.13 11.93
CA GLY A 97 -1.93 -0.34 12.89
C GLY A 97 -1.48 -0.73 14.30
N GLN A 98 -0.44 -1.56 14.44
CA GLN A 98 0.05 -2.03 15.76
C GLN A 98 1.30 -1.30 16.26
N VAL A 99 1.67 -0.16 15.66
CA VAL A 99 2.84 0.64 16.09
C VAL A 99 2.75 0.98 17.58
N GLY A 100 1.62 1.52 18.05
CA GLY A 100 1.45 1.93 19.44
C GLY A 100 1.56 0.77 20.42
N MET A 101 1.02 -0.40 20.08
CA MET A 101 1.12 -1.60 20.92
C MET A 101 2.56 -2.07 21.06
N LEU A 102 3.31 -2.13 19.94
CA LEU A 102 4.73 -2.55 19.97
C LEU A 102 5.59 -1.54 20.70
N GLN A 103 5.37 -0.24 20.45
CA GLN A 103 6.11 0.81 21.13
C GLN A 103 5.86 0.82 22.64
N ALA A 104 4.61 0.72 23.07
CA ALA A 104 4.28 0.68 24.49
C ALA A 104 4.93 -0.50 25.23
N LYS A 105 5.17 -1.62 24.51
CA LYS A 105 5.79 -2.80 25.09
C LYS A 105 7.33 -2.71 25.15
N PHE A 106 7.98 -2.10 24.17
CA PHE A 106 9.44 -2.19 23.99
C PHE A 106 10.16 -0.83 24.00
N ASP A 107 9.42 0.29 24.05
CA ASP A 107 9.97 1.64 23.89
C ASP A 107 10.79 1.78 22.58
N ALA A 108 10.39 1.01 21.55
CA ALA A 108 11.10 0.91 20.30
C ALA A 108 10.85 2.16 19.42
N PRO A 109 11.90 2.83 18.91
CA PRO A 109 11.72 3.98 18.04
C PRO A 109 11.06 3.59 16.71
N LEU A 110 10.16 4.46 16.22
CA LEU A 110 9.54 4.34 14.90
C LEU A 110 10.37 5.08 13.86
N PHE A 111 10.57 4.44 12.70
CA PHE A 111 11.21 5.01 11.52
C PHE A 111 10.21 5.03 10.36
N MET A 112 10.05 6.18 9.70
CA MET A 112 9.25 6.37 8.48
C MET A 112 9.83 7.53 7.67
N THR A 113 9.39 7.69 6.43
CA THR A 113 9.64 8.96 5.73
C THR A 113 8.80 10.08 6.36
N ALA A 114 9.28 11.31 6.26
CA ALA A 114 8.56 12.46 6.83
C ALA A 114 7.15 12.64 6.24
N THR A 115 7.01 12.37 4.93
CA THR A 115 5.72 12.45 4.24
C THR A 115 4.76 11.37 4.77
N GLU A 116 5.19 10.11 4.83
CA GLU A 116 4.35 9.01 5.33
C GLU A 116 3.95 9.22 6.79
N TRP A 117 4.85 9.75 7.62
CA TRP A 117 4.53 10.13 8.99
C TRP A 117 3.44 11.22 9.06
N HIS A 118 3.52 12.23 8.20
CA HIS A 118 2.47 13.27 8.12
C HIS A 118 1.10 12.65 7.81
N PHE A 119 1.03 11.75 6.82
CA PHE A 119 -0.20 11.05 6.44
C PHE A 119 -0.69 10.09 7.53
N ALA A 120 0.21 9.38 8.22
CA ALA A 120 -0.13 8.53 9.36
C ALA A 120 -0.80 9.34 10.49
N ARG A 121 -0.27 10.52 10.81
CA ARG A 121 -0.87 11.41 11.80
C ARG A 121 -2.22 11.95 11.37
N ARG A 122 -2.38 12.29 10.09
CA ARG A 122 -3.67 12.71 9.53
C ARG A 122 -4.70 11.57 9.64
N LEU A 123 -4.31 10.34 9.31
CA LEU A 123 -5.16 9.16 9.42
C LEU A 123 -5.57 8.85 10.86
N ALA A 124 -4.66 9.04 11.82
CA ALA A 124 -4.91 8.80 13.25
C ALA A 124 -5.72 9.93 13.93
N ALA A 125 -5.87 11.08 13.28
CA ALA A 125 -6.63 12.19 13.81
C ALA A 125 -8.14 11.85 13.85
N PRO A 126 -8.92 12.38 14.83
CA PRO A 126 -10.36 12.26 14.81
C PRO A 126 -10.94 12.79 13.49
N PRO A 127 -11.99 12.13 12.96
CA PRO A 127 -12.64 12.62 11.73
C PRO A 127 -13.19 14.03 11.96
N ALA A 128 -13.05 14.89 10.94
CA ALA A 128 -13.60 16.23 10.98
C ALA A 128 -15.14 16.19 11.10
N GLU A 129 -15.72 17.13 11.84
CA GLU A 129 -17.18 17.29 11.89
C GLU A 129 -17.73 17.61 10.50
N GLY A 130 -18.81 16.96 10.08
CA GLY A 130 -19.52 17.26 8.83
C GLY A 130 -19.18 16.39 7.61
N GLY A 131 -18.54 15.23 7.80
CA GLY A 131 -18.20 14.33 6.70
C GLY A 131 -16.93 14.80 5.98
N GLY A 132 -15.81 14.18 6.25
CA GLY A 132 -14.48 14.62 5.80
C GLY A 132 -14.32 14.70 4.27
N SER A 133 -13.16 15.15 3.83
CA SER A 133 -12.75 15.28 2.42
C SER A 133 -13.04 14.03 1.56
N TYR A 134 -12.95 12.84 2.16
CA TYR A 134 -13.32 11.58 1.50
C TYR A 134 -14.79 11.52 1.07
N GLU A 135 -15.73 11.87 1.93
CA GLU A 135 -17.16 11.84 1.58
C GLU A 135 -17.47 12.84 0.45
N ALA A 136 -16.90 14.03 0.54
CA ALA A 136 -17.05 15.05 -0.48
C ALA A 136 -16.50 14.58 -1.84
N LEU A 137 -15.32 13.96 -1.86
CA LEU A 137 -14.73 13.38 -3.07
C LEU A 137 -15.62 12.30 -3.67
N LEU A 138 -16.07 11.33 -2.86
CA LEU A 138 -16.90 10.22 -3.32
C LEU A 138 -18.25 10.68 -3.91
N ARG A 139 -18.86 11.73 -3.33
CA ARG A 139 -20.05 12.38 -3.90
C ARG A 139 -19.77 13.00 -5.27
N ARG A 140 -18.65 13.72 -5.41
CA ARG A 140 -18.21 14.27 -6.71
C ARG A 140 -17.95 13.18 -7.74
N CYS A 141 -17.49 12.02 -7.31
CA CYS A 141 -17.26 10.84 -8.17
C CYS A 141 -18.56 10.10 -8.56
N GLY A 142 -19.71 10.49 -8.00
CA GLY A 142 -21.00 9.93 -8.38
C GLY A 142 -21.53 8.81 -7.47
N LEU A 143 -20.99 8.63 -6.25
CA LEU A 143 -21.59 7.73 -5.28
C LEU A 143 -22.80 8.41 -4.58
N ASP A 144 -23.84 7.61 -4.31
CA ASP A 144 -25.06 8.11 -3.66
C ASP A 144 -24.93 8.22 -2.13
N GLY A 145 -25.84 9.02 -1.51
CA GLY A 145 -25.80 9.30 -0.09
C GLY A 145 -26.09 8.09 0.80
N ALA A 146 -26.91 7.12 0.36
CA ALA A 146 -27.24 5.94 1.15
C ALA A 146 -26.01 5.02 1.30
N LEU A 147 -25.27 4.82 0.20
CA LEU A 147 -24.01 4.07 0.22
C LEU A 147 -22.97 4.75 1.11
N LEU A 148 -22.81 6.07 0.99
CA LEU A 148 -21.87 6.84 1.80
C LEU A 148 -22.20 6.76 3.30
N GLN A 149 -23.48 6.83 3.68
CA GLN A 149 -23.92 6.63 5.06
C GLN A 149 -23.57 5.22 5.58
N SER A 150 -23.77 4.19 4.77
CA SER A 150 -23.41 2.81 5.15
C SER A 150 -21.89 2.62 5.34
N LEU A 151 -21.08 3.27 4.51
CA LEU A 151 -19.61 3.25 4.64
C LEU A 151 -19.15 4.01 5.90
N ALA A 152 -19.77 5.15 6.21
CA ALA A 152 -19.47 5.91 7.42
C ALA A 152 -19.81 5.13 8.69
N ALA A 153 -20.97 4.45 8.72
CA ALA A 153 -21.38 3.61 9.85
C ALA A 153 -20.45 2.41 10.10
N GLY A 154 -19.79 1.89 9.06
CA GLY A 154 -18.82 0.81 9.17
C GLY A 154 -17.44 1.23 9.69
N ARG A 155 -17.17 2.52 9.86
CA ARG A 155 -15.88 3.08 10.31
C ARG A 155 -15.75 3.23 11.84
N SER A 156 -16.27 2.31 12.62
CA SER A 156 -16.33 2.39 14.09
C SER A 156 -15.03 1.97 14.82
N GLY A 157 -13.88 1.97 14.18
CA GLY A 157 -12.59 1.61 14.79
C GLY A 157 -11.46 2.58 14.44
N GLY A 158 -10.51 2.74 15.36
CA GLY A 158 -9.27 3.48 15.08
C GLY A 158 -8.40 2.72 14.06
N PHE A 159 -7.72 3.44 13.19
CA PHE A 159 -6.80 2.86 12.20
C PHE A 159 -5.46 2.40 12.81
N THR A 160 -5.15 2.85 14.02
CA THR A 160 -3.92 2.48 14.73
C THR A 160 -4.20 2.25 16.22
N THR A 161 -3.33 1.48 16.88
CA THR A 161 -3.32 1.33 18.36
C THR A 161 -2.70 2.55 19.06
N GLY A 162 -2.38 3.58 18.31
CA GLY A 162 -1.71 4.82 18.67
C GLY A 162 -0.43 5.02 17.86
N LEU A 163 -0.03 6.28 17.74
CA LEU A 163 1.26 6.66 17.16
C LEU A 163 2.12 7.32 18.24
N PRO A 164 3.45 7.14 18.21
CA PRO A 164 4.34 7.82 19.14
C PRO A 164 4.33 9.34 18.90
N GLU A 165 4.79 10.09 19.88
CA GLU A 165 4.97 11.54 19.71
C GLU A 165 6.07 11.89 18.72
N ARG A 166 7.06 11.00 18.58
CA ARG A 166 8.25 11.18 17.74
C ARG A 166 8.43 10.04 16.76
N CYS A 167 8.92 10.39 15.58
CA CYS A 167 9.34 9.47 14.54
C CYS A 167 10.74 9.86 14.09
N ALA A 168 11.62 8.89 13.93
CA ALA A 168 12.91 9.08 13.28
C ALA A 168 12.68 9.05 11.75
N PHE A 169 13.07 10.11 11.07
CA PHE A 169 12.87 10.18 9.63
C PHE A 169 14.00 9.49 8.89
N ILE A 170 13.62 8.77 7.83
CA ILE A 170 14.51 8.19 6.84
C ILE A 170 14.23 8.84 5.48
N ALA A 171 15.29 9.02 4.68
CA ALA A 171 15.21 9.73 3.42
C ALA A 171 15.93 8.98 2.29
N ALA A 172 15.58 9.30 1.04
CA ALA A 172 16.22 8.73 -0.14
C ALA A 172 17.74 8.95 -0.12
N GLY A 173 18.48 7.90 -0.47
CA GLY A 173 19.95 7.92 -0.51
C GLY A 173 20.64 7.66 0.83
N GLU A 174 19.89 7.64 1.93
CA GLU A 174 20.45 7.24 3.23
C GLU A 174 20.66 5.72 3.30
N THR A 175 21.50 5.33 4.24
CA THR A 175 21.71 3.91 4.60
C THR A 175 21.29 3.70 6.05
N LEU A 176 20.32 2.81 6.25
CA LEU A 176 19.88 2.38 7.57
C LEU A 176 20.61 1.09 7.95
N ARG A 177 21.48 1.15 8.95
CA ARG A 177 22.11 -0.05 9.49
C ARG A 177 21.14 -0.79 10.40
N ILE A 178 20.83 -2.07 10.08
CA ILE A 178 20.06 -2.98 10.91
C ILE A 178 20.88 -4.25 11.14
N GLY A 179 21.33 -4.45 12.35
CA GLY A 179 22.20 -5.56 12.71
C GLY A 179 23.47 -5.63 11.84
N ALA A 180 23.65 -6.74 11.15
CA ALA A 180 24.81 -6.96 10.29
C ALA A 180 24.64 -6.37 8.87
N LEU A 181 23.45 -5.90 8.50
CA LEU A 181 23.12 -5.49 7.13
C LEU A 181 22.97 -3.97 7.00
N ASP A 182 23.45 -3.45 5.87
CA ASP A 182 23.17 -2.10 5.42
C ASP A 182 22.02 -2.11 4.44
N TRP A 183 21.04 -1.23 4.70
CA TRP A 183 19.84 -1.06 3.90
C TRP A 183 19.83 0.32 3.27
N LYS A 184 20.00 0.41 1.97
CA LYS A 184 19.86 1.64 1.20
C LYS A 184 18.39 2.02 1.15
N ILE A 185 18.09 3.28 1.41
CA ILE A 185 16.72 3.82 1.36
C ILE A 185 16.46 4.41 -0.01
N GLU A 186 15.43 3.92 -0.65
CA GLU A 186 14.81 4.49 -1.84
C GLU A 186 13.38 4.91 -1.50
N ILE A 187 12.84 5.87 -2.22
CA ILE A 187 11.47 6.34 -2.02
C ILE A 187 10.65 5.97 -3.23
N GLY A 188 9.57 5.24 -2.99
CA GLY A 188 8.55 4.97 -3.97
C GLY A 188 7.57 6.14 -4.12
N ALA A 189 6.56 5.96 -4.99
CA ALA A 189 5.49 6.92 -5.15
C ALA A 189 4.25 6.27 -5.79
N GLY A 190 3.09 6.88 -5.63
CA GLY A 190 1.86 6.53 -6.32
C GLY A 190 0.92 5.63 -5.50
N HIS A 191 1.39 4.49 -4.97
CA HIS A 191 0.59 3.68 -4.04
C HIS A 191 0.34 4.43 -2.72
N SER A 192 1.37 5.03 -2.19
CA SER A 192 1.32 6.05 -1.15
C SER A 192 2.27 7.20 -1.54
N PRO A 193 2.24 8.35 -0.86
CA PRO A 193 2.96 9.54 -1.32
C PRO A 193 4.48 9.40 -1.36
N ALA A 194 5.08 8.68 -0.39
CA ALA A 194 6.53 8.54 -0.28
C ALA A 194 6.94 7.26 0.49
N PRO A 195 6.49 6.07 0.08
CA PRO A 195 6.79 4.83 0.79
C PRO A 195 8.28 4.50 0.75
N ALA A 196 8.80 4.01 1.87
CA ALA A 196 10.18 3.58 1.97
C ALA A 196 10.38 2.19 1.35
N ILE A 197 11.40 2.09 0.52
CA ILE A 197 11.93 0.84 -0.04
C ILE A 197 13.34 0.67 0.54
N LEU A 198 13.64 -0.50 1.08
CA LEU A 198 14.93 -0.77 1.70
C LEU A 198 15.64 -1.90 0.93
N THR A 199 16.78 -1.61 0.33
CA THR A 199 17.54 -2.59 -0.46
C THR A 199 18.88 -2.90 0.21
N SER A 200 19.19 -4.19 0.38
CA SER A 200 20.48 -4.66 0.86
C SER A 200 21.17 -5.49 -0.23
N ASP A 201 22.20 -4.91 -0.86
CA ASP A 201 22.96 -5.57 -1.93
C ASP A 201 23.67 -6.82 -1.40
N THR A 202 24.23 -6.74 -0.18
CA THR A 202 24.96 -7.86 0.44
C THR A 202 24.06 -9.05 0.75
N ALA A 203 22.80 -8.79 1.12
CA ALA A 203 21.83 -9.85 1.39
C ALA A 203 21.07 -10.28 0.12
N GLY A 204 21.12 -9.51 -0.96
CA GLY A 204 20.33 -9.73 -2.18
C GLY A 204 18.83 -9.60 -1.92
N LEU A 205 18.41 -8.69 -1.02
CA LEU A 205 17.04 -8.52 -0.57
C LEU A 205 16.54 -7.09 -0.81
N ALA A 206 15.26 -6.94 -1.12
CA ALA A 206 14.57 -5.65 -1.16
C ALA A 206 13.23 -5.73 -0.44
N LEU A 207 13.05 -4.95 0.62
CA LEU A 207 11.76 -4.69 1.27
C LEU A 207 11.04 -3.65 0.41
N VAL A 208 10.05 -4.09 -0.34
CA VAL A 208 9.38 -3.25 -1.36
C VAL A 208 8.02 -2.74 -0.91
N GLY A 209 7.59 -3.08 0.31
CA GLY A 209 6.26 -2.72 0.81
C GLY A 209 5.18 -3.08 -0.21
N ASP A 210 4.27 -2.15 -0.45
CA ASP A 210 3.20 -2.32 -1.44
C ASP A 210 3.53 -1.70 -2.81
N GLN A 211 4.77 -1.28 -3.03
CA GLN A 211 5.15 -0.75 -4.34
C GLN A 211 5.24 -1.81 -5.44
N LEU A 212 5.60 -3.03 -5.07
CA LEU A 212 5.63 -4.16 -5.99
C LEU A 212 4.99 -5.38 -5.33
N LEU A 213 3.83 -5.80 -5.83
CA LEU A 213 3.12 -7.00 -5.39
C LEU A 213 3.11 -8.03 -6.50
N MET A 214 3.34 -9.29 -6.16
CA MET A 214 3.55 -10.31 -7.16
C MET A 214 2.30 -10.67 -7.95
N ARG A 215 1.14 -10.86 -7.28
CA ARG A 215 -0.08 -11.42 -7.89
C ARG A 215 -1.12 -10.39 -8.29
N ILE A 216 -1.06 -9.22 -7.71
CA ILE A 216 -2.01 -8.13 -7.93
C ILE A 216 -1.26 -6.83 -8.22
N THR A 217 -1.95 -5.86 -8.81
CA THR A 217 -1.44 -4.49 -8.85
C THR A 217 -1.72 -3.82 -7.50
N PRO A 218 -0.77 -3.04 -6.96
CA PRO A 218 -1.06 -2.17 -5.83
C PRO A 218 -2.21 -1.21 -6.14
N HIS A 219 -2.97 -0.86 -5.14
CA HIS A 219 -3.95 0.22 -5.25
C HIS A 219 -3.24 1.56 -5.46
N VAL A 220 -3.64 2.32 -6.47
CA VAL A 220 -3.16 3.67 -6.76
C VAL A 220 -4.37 4.60 -6.80
N GLY A 221 -4.67 5.23 -5.68
CA GLY A 221 -5.88 6.03 -5.49
C GLY A 221 -5.61 7.50 -5.26
N ILE A 222 -6.59 8.33 -5.57
CA ILE A 222 -6.56 9.77 -5.32
C ILE A 222 -6.68 10.04 -3.82
N ASP A 223 -5.81 10.93 -3.30
CA ASP A 223 -5.98 11.56 -2.00
C ASP A 223 -7.15 12.56 -2.06
N PRO A 224 -8.10 12.51 -1.14
CA PRO A 224 -9.24 13.43 -1.14
C PRO A 224 -8.85 14.91 -0.95
N ASP A 225 -7.69 15.20 -0.39
CA ASP A 225 -7.17 16.56 -0.23
C ASP A 225 -6.42 17.05 -1.48
N ASP A 226 -6.12 16.15 -2.43
CA ASP A 226 -5.57 16.46 -3.76
C ASP A 226 -6.39 15.74 -4.87
N PRO A 227 -7.64 16.16 -5.11
CA PRO A 227 -8.52 15.49 -6.07
C PRO A 227 -8.09 15.63 -7.53
N ASP A 228 -7.16 16.52 -7.81
CA ASP A 228 -6.61 16.80 -9.14
C ASP A 228 -5.25 16.14 -9.39
N GLY A 229 -4.73 15.46 -8.37
CA GLY A 229 -3.43 14.79 -8.42
C GLY A 229 -3.34 13.69 -9.47
N ASP A 230 -2.12 13.32 -9.84
CA ASP A 230 -1.79 12.24 -10.77
C ASP A 230 -0.91 11.16 -10.09
N PRO A 231 -1.43 10.44 -9.08
CA PRO A 231 -0.67 9.39 -8.42
C PRO A 231 -0.33 8.23 -9.37
N LEU A 232 -1.16 7.99 -10.41
CA LEU A 232 -0.86 6.96 -11.40
C LEU A 232 0.36 7.34 -12.26
N GLY A 233 0.50 8.61 -12.65
CA GLY A 233 1.68 9.09 -13.36
C GLY A 233 2.94 8.93 -12.53
N THR A 234 2.92 9.36 -11.26
CA THR A 234 4.02 9.17 -10.32
C THR A 234 4.37 7.69 -10.09
N TYR A 235 3.35 6.81 -10.06
CA TYR A 235 3.57 5.37 -9.94
C TYR A 235 4.22 4.77 -11.20
N LEU A 236 3.78 5.19 -12.38
CA LEU A 236 4.37 4.75 -13.66
C LEU A 236 5.84 5.20 -13.78
N ASP A 237 6.18 6.39 -13.31
CA ASP A 237 7.57 6.86 -13.25
C ASP A 237 8.41 6.00 -12.30
N TYR A 238 7.89 5.67 -11.11
CA TYR A 238 8.54 4.72 -10.21
C TYR A 238 8.74 3.35 -10.87
N LEU A 239 7.72 2.78 -11.51
CA LEU A 239 7.81 1.49 -12.20
C LEU A 239 8.85 1.52 -13.33
N SER A 240 8.96 2.64 -14.06
CA SER A 240 9.98 2.83 -15.08
C SER A 240 11.40 2.80 -14.50
N ALA A 241 11.61 3.33 -13.31
CA ALA A 241 12.90 3.21 -12.62
C ALA A 241 13.12 1.78 -12.07
N ALA A 242 12.09 1.20 -11.44
CA ALA A 242 12.15 -0.12 -10.82
C ALA A 242 12.42 -1.27 -11.82
N ARG A 243 12.12 -1.09 -13.13
CA ARG A 243 12.44 -2.07 -14.18
C ARG A 243 13.93 -2.47 -14.23
N THR A 244 14.81 -1.64 -13.70
CA THR A 244 16.26 -1.89 -13.67
C THR A 244 16.72 -2.65 -12.42
N MET A 245 15.82 -2.99 -11.51
CA MET A 245 16.15 -3.80 -10.33
C MET A 245 16.75 -5.14 -10.74
N PRO A 246 17.83 -5.59 -10.08
CA PRO A 246 18.52 -6.83 -10.44
C PRO A 246 17.60 -8.05 -10.39
N SER A 247 17.68 -8.94 -11.39
CA SER A 247 16.84 -10.15 -11.49
C SER A 247 17.08 -11.13 -10.33
N GLY A 248 18.30 -11.19 -9.80
CA GLY A 248 18.66 -12.01 -8.64
C GLY A 248 18.16 -11.52 -7.31
N LEU A 249 17.66 -10.28 -7.23
CA LEU A 249 17.13 -9.69 -6.01
C LEU A 249 15.85 -10.38 -5.58
N LEU A 250 15.73 -10.72 -4.30
CA LEU A 250 14.49 -11.23 -3.71
C LEU A 250 13.68 -10.07 -3.14
N ALA A 251 12.56 -9.78 -3.78
CA ALA A 251 11.60 -8.80 -3.29
C ALA A 251 10.77 -9.37 -2.14
N LEU A 252 10.67 -8.59 -1.07
CA LEU A 252 9.95 -8.85 0.17
C LEU A 252 8.76 -7.87 0.25
N PRO A 253 7.58 -8.23 -0.30
CA PRO A 253 6.44 -7.34 -0.42
C PRO A 253 5.62 -7.26 0.87
N GLY A 254 4.76 -6.25 0.99
CA GLY A 254 3.78 -6.13 2.07
C GLY A 254 2.67 -7.18 1.99
N HIS A 255 2.34 -7.67 0.79
CA HIS A 255 1.33 -8.70 0.58
C HIS A 255 1.79 -9.79 -0.39
N GLY A 256 1.23 -11.00 -0.20
CA GLY A 256 1.52 -12.14 -1.07
C GLY A 256 2.91 -12.76 -0.83
N PRO A 257 3.41 -13.58 -1.75
CA PRO A 257 4.68 -14.26 -1.59
C PRO A 257 5.88 -13.36 -1.93
N ALA A 258 7.03 -13.64 -1.31
CA ALA A 258 8.31 -13.12 -1.75
C ALA A 258 8.65 -13.64 -3.16
N PHE A 259 9.28 -12.82 -3.99
CA PHE A 259 9.49 -13.17 -5.39
C PHE A 259 10.80 -12.61 -5.95
N ARG A 260 11.32 -13.25 -6.99
CA ARG A 260 12.46 -12.76 -7.77
C ARG A 260 12.01 -11.99 -9.00
N GLU A 261 12.97 -11.33 -9.64
CA GLU A 261 12.76 -10.54 -10.85
C GLU A 261 11.81 -9.35 -10.66
N PRO A 262 12.05 -8.50 -9.63
CA PRO A 262 11.19 -7.36 -9.36
C PRO A 262 11.11 -6.38 -10.53
N GLY A 263 12.18 -6.23 -11.32
CA GLY A 263 12.19 -5.39 -12.52
C GLY A 263 11.20 -5.86 -13.60
N LEU A 264 11.12 -7.18 -13.83
CA LEU A 264 10.13 -7.75 -14.75
C LEU A 264 8.71 -7.51 -14.25
N ARG A 265 8.49 -7.67 -12.92
CA ARG A 265 7.19 -7.39 -12.32
C ARG A 265 6.78 -5.93 -12.45
N ALA A 266 7.71 -5.00 -12.29
CA ALA A 266 7.46 -3.58 -12.51
C ALA A 266 6.98 -3.30 -13.95
N MET A 267 7.60 -3.94 -14.94
CA MET A 267 7.17 -3.82 -16.35
C MET A 267 5.76 -4.36 -16.59
N GLU A 268 5.40 -5.49 -15.96
CA GLU A 268 4.06 -6.07 -16.09
C GLU A 268 2.98 -5.20 -15.46
N ILE A 269 3.26 -4.61 -14.30
CA ILE A 269 2.33 -3.69 -13.64
C ILE A 269 2.15 -2.43 -14.51
N ALA A 270 3.23 -1.87 -15.04
CA ALA A 270 3.15 -0.71 -15.95
C ALA A 270 2.31 -1.01 -17.20
N GLU A 271 2.53 -2.17 -17.81
CA GLU A 271 1.76 -2.63 -18.97
C GLU A 271 0.28 -2.87 -18.63
N HIS A 272 -0.02 -3.38 -17.42
CA HIS A 272 -1.40 -3.51 -16.96
C HIS A 272 -2.11 -2.14 -16.91
N HIS A 273 -1.48 -1.13 -16.31
CA HIS A 273 -2.07 0.22 -16.23
C HIS A 273 -2.23 0.86 -17.61
N ARG A 274 -1.25 0.67 -18.52
CA ARG A 274 -1.36 1.14 -19.91
C ARG A 274 -2.60 0.55 -20.61
N ARG A 275 -2.81 -0.76 -20.49
CA ARG A 275 -3.99 -1.44 -21.05
C ARG A 275 -5.29 -0.96 -20.40
N SER A 276 -5.29 -0.69 -19.10
CA SER A 276 -6.45 -0.15 -18.39
C SER A 276 -6.82 1.24 -18.91
N LEU A 277 -5.84 2.12 -19.11
CA LEU A 277 -6.06 3.45 -19.70
C LEU A 277 -6.65 3.36 -21.11
N GLU A 278 -6.10 2.49 -21.97
CA GLU A 278 -6.63 2.25 -23.30
C GLU A 278 -8.05 1.67 -23.31
N ALA A 279 -8.35 0.76 -22.38
CA ALA A 279 -9.64 0.08 -22.29
C ALA A 279 -10.79 1.01 -21.88
N ILE A 280 -10.51 2.07 -21.11
CA ILE A 280 -11.57 2.99 -20.65
C ILE A 280 -11.87 4.12 -21.65
N LEU A 281 -10.97 4.46 -22.58
CA LEU A 281 -11.18 5.52 -23.56
C LEU A 281 -12.46 5.37 -24.38
N PRO A 282 -12.83 4.19 -24.93
CA PRO A 282 -14.09 4.02 -25.67
C PRO A 282 -15.35 4.34 -24.86
N ALA A 283 -15.32 4.14 -23.55
CA ALA A 283 -16.44 4.45 -22.66
C ALA A 283 -16.62 5.97 -22.46
N LEU A 284 -15.58 6.75 -22.69
CA LEU A 284 -15.55 8.22 -22.55
C LEU A 284 -16.00 8.97 -23.80
N ARG A 285 -16.48 8.30 -24.86
CA ARG A 285 -17.04 8.97 -26.05
C ARG A 285 -18.22 9.89 -25.72
N THR A 286 -18.87 9.65 -24.61
CA THR A 286 -19.85 10.54 -24.00
C THR A 286 -19.42 10.84 -22.56
N PRO A 287 -19.75 12.04 -22.02
CA PRO A 287 -19.38 12.39 -20.65
C PRO A 287 -19.85 11.34 -19.64
N ARG A 288 -18.94 10.86 -18.78
CA ARG A 288 -19.18 9.83 -17.76
C ARG A 288 -18.77 10.29 -16.38
N LEU A 289 -19.52 9.80 -15.38
CA LEU A 289 -19.12 9.91 -13.96
C LEU A 289 -17.98 8.92 -13.67
N VAL A 290 -17.20 9.19 -12.63
CA VAL A 290 -16.14 8.26 -12.17
C VAL A 290 -16.73 6.89 -11.80
N SER A 291 -17.86 6.88 -11.08
CA SER A 291 -18.55 5.64 -10.66
C SER A 291 -19.01 4.76 -11.83
N GLU A 292 -19.27 5.34 -13.00
CA GLU A 292 -19.66 4.59 -14.22
C GLU A 292 -18.45 3.86 -14.86
N MET A 293 -17.22 4.22 -14.46
CA MET A 293 -15.98 3.61 -14.97
C MET A 293 -15.56 2.35 -14.20
N LEU A 294 -16.25 2.01 -13.10
CA LEU A 294 -15.88 0.85 -12.29
C LEU A 294 -16.00 -0.48 -13.06
N VAL A 295 -17.05 -0.64 -13.86
CA VAL A 295 -17.22 -1.85 -14.67
C VAL A 295 -16.21 -1.90 -15.83
N PRO A 296 -15.98 -0.81 -16.61
CA PRO A 296 -14.93 -0.79 -17.62
C PRO A 296 -13.52 -1.11 -17.09
N LEU A 297 -13.17 -0.64 -15.87
CA LEU A 297 -11.85 -0.85 -15.28
C LEU A 297 -11.71 -2.21 -14.58
N PHE A 298 -12.72 -2.60 -13.79
CA PHE A 298 -12.59 -3.75 -12.87
C PHE A 298 -13.49 -4.95 -13.24
N GLY A 299 -14.28 -4.85 -14.32
CA GLY A 299 -15.22 -5.88 -14.76
C GLY A 299 -16.45 -6.04 -13.85
N ARG A 300 -16.47 -5.35 -12.70
CA ARG A 300 -17.57 -5.37 -11.71
C ARG A 300 -17.56 -4.13 -10.84
N VAL A 301 -18.66 -3.90 -10.13
CA VAL A 301 -18.71 -2.92 -9.04
C VAL A 301 -18.35 -3.64 -7.73
N PRO A 302 -17.28 -3.29 -7.04
CA PRO A 302 -16.93 -3.84 -5.72
C PRO A 302 -17.97 -3.46 -4.65
N ALA A 303 -18.02 -4.22 -3.55
CA ALA A 303 -18.89 -3.95 -2.41
C ALA A 303 -18.12 -3.46 -1.18
N GLY A 304 -18.81 -2.87 -0.22
CA GLY A 304 -18.24 -2.38 1.04
C GLY A 304 -17.11 -1.38 0.81
N MET A 305 -16.05 -1.45 1.63
CA MET A 305 -14.87 -0.59 1.46
C MET A 305 -14.15 -0.74 0.11
N GLY A 306 -14.33 -1.85 -0.56
CA GLY A 306 -13.75 -2.06 -1.89
C GLY A 306 -14.25 -1.07 -2.95
N ILE A 307 -15.47 -0.51 -2.80
CA ILE A 307 -15.95 0.52 -3.74
C ILE A 307 -15.22 1.85 -3.56
N VAL A 308 -14.81 2.19 -2.34
CA VAL A 308 -14.02 3.42 -2.07
C VAL A 308 -12.68 3.34 -2.78
N LEU A 309 -11.97 2.22 -2.61
CA LEU A 309 -10.70 1.98 -3.28
C LEU A 309 -10.86 2.01 -4.81
N ALA A 310 -11.88 1.34 -5.33
CA ALA A 310 -12.12 1.31 -6.77
C ALA A 310 -12.46 2.68 -7.36
N VAL A 311 -13.23 3.52 -6.65
CA VAL A 311 -13.59 4.87 -7.13
C VAL A 311 -12.38 5.79 -7.11
N THR A 312 -11.56 5.76 -6.06
CA THR A 312 -10.34 6.59 -6.00
C THR A 312 -9.30 6.15 -7.03
N GLU A 313 -9.19 4.86 -7.30
CA GLU A 313 -8.33 4.32 -8.36
C GLU A 313 -8.88 4.64 -9.77
N ALA A 314 -10.19 4.57 -9.98
CA ALA A 314 -10.81 4.98 -11.23
C ALA A 314 -10.57 6.48 -11.51
N LEU A 315 -10.68 7.32 -10.47
CA LEU A 315 -10.37 8.76 -10.59
C LEU A 315 -8.89 8.99 -10.94
N ALA A 316 -7.96 8.22 -10.36
CA ALA A 316 -6.55 8.29 -10.69
C ALA A 316 -6.28 7.97 -12.18
N HIS A 317 -6.94 6.94 -12.73
CA HIS A 317 -6.83 6.63 -14.16
C HIS A 317 -7.43 7.73 -15.04
N LEU A 318 -8.55 8.31 -14.65
CA LEU A 318 -9.18 9.41 -15.40
C LEU A 318 -8.35 10.69 -15.35
N ASN A 319 -7.79 11.05 -14.19
CA ASN A 319 -6.88 12.18 -14.07
C ASN A 319 -5.62 11.98 -14.94
N ARG A 320 -5.08 10.76 -14.99
CA ARG A 320 -3.96 10.43 -15.87
C ARG A 320 -4.30 10.70 -17.34
N LEU A 321 -5.47 10.28 -17.81
CA LEU A 321 -5.91 10.58 -19.17
C LEU A 321 -6.07 12.10 -19.43
N VAL A 322 -6.44 12.88 -18.41
CA VAL A 322 -6.50 14.35 -18.53
C VAL A 322 -5.08 14.92 -18.66
N VAL A 323 -4.14 14.46 -17.84
CA VAL A 323 -2.73 14.88 -17.90
C VAL A 323 -2.10 14.53 -19.25
N GLU A 324 -2.44 13.36 -19.82
CA GLU A 324 -1.98 12.93 -21.16
C GLU A 324 -2.68 13.65 -22.32
N GLY A 325 -3.68 14.50 -22.04
CA GLY A 325 -4.44 15.18 -23.07
C GLY A 325 -5.38 14.27 -23.87
N ALA A 326 -5.69 13.09 -23.37
CA ALA A 326 -6.59 12.12 -24.00
C ALA A 326 -8.07 12.29 -23.55
N ALA A 327 -8.29 12.99 -22.43
CA ALA A 327 -9.62 13.28 -21.90
C ALA A 327 -9.71 14.68 -21.30
N THR A 328 -10.94 15.17 -21.15
CA THR A 328 -11.25 16.40 -20.40
C THR A 328 -12.06 16.06 -19.16
N ARG A 329 -11.93 16.90 -18.11
CA ARG A 329 -12.79 16.86 -16.93
C ARG A 329 -13.64 18.12 -16.87
N SER A 330 -14.91 17.96 -16.53
CA SER A 330 -15.86 19.05 -16.24
C SER A 330 -16.60 18.78 -14.94
N ILE A 331 -17.21 19.80 -14.37
CA ILE A 331 -18.11 19.70 -13.21
C ILE A 331 -19.51 20.01 -13.72
N GLY A 332 -20.44 19.07 -13.53
CA GLY A 332 -21.83 19.29 -13.91
C GLY A 332 -22.58 20.18 -12.92
N ASP A 333 -23.80 20.59 -13.26
CA ASP A 333 -24.67 21.41 -12.41
C ASP A 333 -25.02 20.72 -11.06
N ASP A 334 -24.87 19.40 -11.02
CA ASP A 334 -25.01 18.57 -9.81
C ASP A 334 -23.71 18.49 -8.96
N GLY A 335 -22.67 19.23 -9.32
CA GLY A 335 -21.39 19.27 -8.64
C GLY A 335 -20.51 18.02 -8.84
N ARG A 336 -20.89 17.08 -9.74
CA ARG A 336 -20.18 15.83 -9.98
C ARG A 336 -19.17 15.97 -11.12
N TYR A 337 -18.07 15.22 -10.99
CA TYR A 337 -17.05 15.12 -12.06
C TYR A 337 -17.58 14.33 -13.25
N ARG A 338 -17.36 14.87 -14.44
CA ARG A 338 -17.62 14.20 -15.72
C ARG A 338 -16.37 14.22 -16.57
N PHE A 339 -16.06 13.08 -17.14
CA PHE A 339 -14.90 12.90 -18.01
C PHE A 339 -15.38 12.52 -19.41
N ALA A 340 -14.74 13.11 -20.43
CA ALA A 340 -15.02 12.81 -21.84
C ALA A 340 -13.68 12.74 -22.61
N ALA A 341 -13.58 11.76 -23.54
CA ALA A 341 -12.45 11.70 -24.47
C ALA A 341 -12.41 12.94 -25.38
N ILE A 342 -11.20 13.34 -25.77
CA ILE A 342 -10.94 14.44 -26.73
C ILE A 342 -11.08 13.92 -28.16
#